data_4531088ed92f419e90287bf5226922be
#
_entry.id   4531088ed92f419e90287bf5226922be
#
_cell.length_a   1.000
_cell.length_b   1.000
_cell.length_c   1.000
_cell.angle_alpha   90.00
_cell.angle_beta   90.00
_cell.angle_gamma   90.00
#
_symmetry.space_group_name_H-M   'P 1'
#
loop_
_entity.id
_entity.type
_entity.pdbx_description
1 polymer ?
#
loop_
_entity_poly.entity_id
_entity_poly.type
_entity_poly.pdbx_seq_one_letter_code
_entity_poly.pdbx_strand_id
1 'polypeptide(L)'
;VHKEEFMVNNVILSIHPQYAQQIEVGNKIYEVRTRKINLEKGTRIWIYKTLPEACIDSFAEIDDVLLISPQLAWKKYSSQMCISKAIYNSYVQNKKEICLLKLKNVKKTNKKITLKELRKKIPPFFPPQFFKKLNPNEEILQALENLLK
;
A
#
# COMPACT_ATOMS: atom_id res chain seq x y z
N VAL A 1 9.04 28.02 10.39
CA VAL A 1 8.80 26.62 10.18
C VAL A 1 7.33 26.36 9.96
N HIS A 2 7.04 25.71 8.93
CA HIS A 2 5.67 25.41 8.54
C HIS A 2 5.32 23.99 8.95
N LYS A 3 4.20 23.84 9.62
CA LYS A 3 3.74 22.53 10.07
C LYS A 3 3.54 21.56 8.92
N GLU A 4 3.20 22.08 7.74
CA GLU A 4 2.99 21.25 6.55
C GLU A 4 4.23 20.47 6.17
N GLU A 5 5.42 20.98 6.48
CA GLU A 5 6.69 20.30 6.17
C GLU A 5 6.83 18.99 6.94
N PHE A 6 6.13 18.86 8.07
CA PHE A 6 6.19 17.69 8.92
C PHE A 6 4.94 16.81 8.83
N MET A 7 3.97 17.25 8.03
CA MET A 7 2.74 16.47 7.86
C MET A 7 2.98 15.33 6.89
N VAL A 8 2.58 14.15 7.31
CA VAL A 8 2.67 12.95 6.49
C VAL A 8 1.31 12.68 5.88
N ASN A 9 1.29 12.51 4.56
CA ASN A 9 0.10 12.03 3.88
C ASN A 9 -0.10 10.56 4.20
N ASN A 10 -1.34 10.16 4.40
CA ASN A 10 -1.70 8.80 4.74
C ASN A 10 -2.66 8.23 3.71
N VAL A 11 -2.43 6.99 3.34
CA VAL A 11 -3.23 6.27 2.34
C VAL A 11 -3.46 4.85 2.84
N ILE A 12 -4.64 4.30 2.60
CA ILE A 12 -4.88 2.87 2.78
C ILE A 12 -4.79 2.22 1.41
N LEU A 13 -4.01 1.16 1.31
CA LEU A 13 -3.83 0.39 0.09
C LEU A 13 -4.20 -1.07 0.35
N SER A 14 -5.13 -1.60 -0.43
CA SER A 14 -5.53 -3.00 -0.30
C SER A 14 -4.55 -3.90 -1.04
N ILE A 15 -4.00 -4.89 -0.34
CA ILE A 15 -3.00 -5.79 -0.87
C ILE A 15 -3.34 -7.22 -0.44
N HIS A 16 -3.21 -8.17 -1.38
CA HIS A 16 -3.40 -9.59 -1.04
C HIS A 16 -2.42 -10.01 0.05
N PRO A 17 -2.84 -10.86 1.00
CA PRO A 17 -1.99 -11.24 2.13
C PRO A 17 -0.63 -11.80 1.73
N GLN A 18 -0.57 -12.60 0.66
CA GLN A 18 0.69 -13.17 0.20
C GLN A 18 1.69 -12.10 -0.23
N TYR A 19 1.23 -11.04 -0.89
CA TYR A 19 2.10 -9.93 -1.28
C TYR A 19 2.43 -9.02 -0.12
N ALA A 20 1.47 -8.79 0.77
CA ALA A 20 1.69 -8.01 1.98
C ALA A 20 2.78 -8.66 2.85
N GLN A 21 2.77 -9.99 2.98
CA GLN A 21 3.80 -10.71 3.71
C GLN A 21 5.18 -10.49 3.11
N GLN A 22 5.29 -10.53 1.78
CA GLN A 22 6.57 -10.30 1.10
C GLN A 22 7.07 -8.87 1.27
N ILE A 23 6.15 -7.91 1.37
CA ILE A 23 6.51 -6.53 1.70
C ILE A 23 7.04 -6.47 3.13
N GLU A 24 6.35 -7.11 4.06
CA GLU A 24 6.70 -7.07 5.49
C GLU A 24 8.05 -7.69 5.79
N VAL A 25 8.42 -8.75 5.06
CA VAL A 25 9.72 -9.41 5.26
C VAL A 25 10.84 -8.78 4.43
N GLY A 26 10.53 -7.76 3.62
CA GLY A 26 11.54 -7.00 2.89
C GLY A 26 11.91 -7.54 1.51
N ASN A 27 11.26 -8.59 1.02
CA ASN A 27 11.55 -9.16 -0.30
C ASN A 27 10.88 -8.38 -1.42
N LYS A 28 9.66 -7.90 -1.19
CA LYS A 28 8.91 -7.15 -2.19
C LYS A 28 9.09 -5.66 -1.94
N ILE A 29 9.82 -5.02 -2.83
CA ILE A 29 10.10 -3.58 -2.78
C ILE A 29 9.12 -2.81 -3.67
N TYR A 30 8.70 -3.43 -4.78
CA TYR A 30 7.84 -2.78 -5.77
C TYR A 30 6.46 -3.41 -5.80
N GLU A 31 5.45 -2.57 -5.55
CA GLU A 31 4.04 -2.94 -5.71
C GLU A 31 3.60 -2.50 -7.10
N VAL A 32 3.02 -3.42 -7.87
CA VAL A 32 2.63 -3.19 -9.26
C VAL A 32 1.18 -2.75 -9.32
N ARG A 33 0.93 -1.63 -9.99
CA ARG A 33 -0.42 -1.12 -10.23
C ARG A 33 -0.60 -0.80 -11.70
N THR A 34 -1.76 -1.14 -12.26
CA THR A 34 -2.03 -0.89 -13.67
C THR A 34 -2.57 0.51 -13.92
N ARG A 35 -2.97 1.21 -12.88
CA ARG A 35 -3.43 2.60 -12.95
C ARG A 35 -2.43 3.50 -12.27
N LYS A 36 -2.25 4.70 -12.84
CA LYS A 36 -1.42 5.72 -12.21
C LYS A 36 -1.99 6.12 -10.86
N ILE A 37 -1.14 6.12 -9.86
CA ILE A 37 -1.47 6.61 -8.52
C ILE A 37 -0.55 7.79 -8.22
N ASN A 38 -1.14 8.95 -7.98
CA ASN A 38 -0.38 10.15 -7.63
C ASN A 38 -0.16 10.20 -6.13
N LEU A 39 1.02 9.74 -5.71
CA LEU A 39 1.42 9.76 -4.30
C LEU A 39 2.78 10.44 -4.18
N GLU A 40 2.91 11.29 -3.19
CA GLU A 40 4.18 11.96 -2.92
C GLU A 40 5.13 11.02 -2.17
N LYS A 41 6.42 11.25 -2.36
CA LYS A 41 7.45 10.57 -1.58
C LYS A 41 7.22 10.86 -0.09
N GLY A 42 7.39 9.85 0.74
CA GLY A 42 7.14 9.97 2.17
C GLY A 42 5.69 9.69 2.58
N THR A 43 4.78 9.51 1.63
CA THR A 43 3.41 9.13 1.95
C THR A 43 3.42 7.81 2.71
N ARG A 44 2.67 7.75 3.82
CA ARG A 44 2.53 6.52 4.59
C ARG A 44 1.42 5.66 4.01
N ILE A 45 1.76 4.42 3.70
CA ILE A 45 0.83 3.44 3.15
C ILE A 45 0.45 2.47 4.26
N TRP A 46 -0.78 2.54 4.73
CA TRP A 46 -1.36 1.55 5.63
C TRP A 46 -1.82 0.38 4.77
N ILE A 47 -1.30 -0.80 5.05
CA ILE A 47 -1.58 -1.98 4.25
C ILE A 47 -2.82 -2.68 4.78
N TYR A 48 -3.91 -2.64 4.00
CA TYR A 48 -5.07 -3.44 4.29
C TYR A 48 -4.91 -4.80 3.62
N LYS A 49 -4.74 -5.84 4.42
CA LYS A 49 -4.65 -7.21 3.92
C LYS A 49 -6.05 -7.70 3.60
N THR A 50 -6.28 -8.09 2.34
CA THR A 50 -7.58 -8.58 1.93
C THR A 50 -7.89 -9.94 2.56
N LEU A 51 -9.09 -10.48 2.31
CA LEU A 51 -9.48 -11.78 2.84
C LEU A 51 -8.43 -12.86 2.47
N PRO A 52 -8.16 -13.82 3.35
CA PRO A 52 -8.87 -14.11 4.60
C PRO A 52 -8.40 -13.29 5.82
N GLU A 53 -7.31 -12.55 5.70
CA GLU A 53 -6.76 -11.79 6.85
C GLU A 53 -7.71 -10.65 7.27
N ALA A 54 -8.16 -9.85 6.32
CA ALA A 54 -9.09 -8.74 6.53
C ALA A 54 -8.70 -7.86 7.72
N CYS A 55 -7.49 -7.29 7.66
CA CYS A 55 -6.97 -6.46 8.76
C CYS A 55 -5.87 -5.51 8.30
N ILE A 56 -5.56 -4.54 9.16
CA ILE A 56 -4.40 -3.66 9.01
C ILE A 56 -3.49 -3.89 10.21
N ASP A 57 -2.25 -4.28 9.97
CA ASP A 57 -1.24 -4.46 11.01
C ASP A 57 0.18 -4.13 10.54
N SER A 58 0.29 -3.38 9.43
CA SER A 58 1.58 -2.94 8.94
C SER A 58 1.42 -1.69 8.08
N PHE A 59 2.53 -0.99 7.88
CA PHE A 59 2.59 0.16 6.99
C PHE A 59 3.97 0.27 6.34
N ALA A 60 4.04 1.06 5.30
CA ALA A 60 5.28 1.38 4.60
C ALA A 60 5.26 2.85 4.22
N GLU A 61 6.35 3.33 3.64
CA GLU A 61 6.41 4.67 3.06
C GLU A 61 6.67 4.57 1.57
N ILE A 62 6.14 5.52 0.82
CA ILE A 62 6.47 5.67 -0.60
C ILE A 62 7.88 6.24 -0.72
N ASP A 63 8.76 5.48 -1.35
CA ASP A 63 10.11 5.93 -1.70
C ASP A 63 10.11 6.58 -3.07
N ASP A 64 9.36 6.03 -4.02
CA ASP A 64 9.22 6.57 -5.36
C ASP A 64 7.97 6.01 -6.04
N VAL A 65 7.50 6.70 -7.07
CA VAL A 65 6.41 6.26 -7.92
C VAL A 65 6.91 6.32 -9.36
N LEU A 66 6.96 5.17 -10.03
CA LEU A 66 7.50 5.06 -11.38
C LEU A 66 6.38 4.77 -12.37
N LEU A 67 6.34 5.56 -13.44
CA LEU A 67 5.53 5.25 -14.61
C LEU A 67 6.46 4.68 -15.66
N ILE A 68 6.22 3.45 -16.08
CA ILE A 68 7.21 2.68 -16.84
C ILE A 68 6.49 1.63 -17.70
N SER A 69 7.10 1.27 -18.84
CA SER A 69 6.54 0.19 -19.66
C SER A 69 6.63 -1.14 -18.91
N PRO A 70 5.65 -2.04 -19.11
CA PRO A 70 5.68 -3.34 -18.45
C PRO A 70 6.95 -4.15 -18.72
N GLN A 71 7.48 -4.08 -19.94
CA GLN A 71 8.67 -4.82 -20.34
C GLN A 71 9.91 -4.30 -19.59
N LEU A 72 10.07 -2.99 -19.55
CA LEU A 72 11.21 -2.38 -18.85
C LEU A 72 11.12 -2.57 -17.35
N ALA A 73 9.91 -2.49 -16.80
CA ALA A 73 9.67 -2.73 -15.38
C ALA A 73 10.11 -4.14 -14.98
N TRP A 74 9.71 -5.13 -15.76
CA TRP A 74 10.09 -6.52 -15.50
C TRP A 74 11.61 -6.71 -15.59
N LYS A 75 12.20 -6.18 -16.65
CA LYS A 75 13.65 -6.29 -16.86
C LYS A 75 14.46 -5.73 -15.69
N LYS A 76 14.03 -4.56 -15.17
CA LYS A 76 14.79 -3.87 -14.14
C LYS A 76 14.45 -4.30 -12.72
N TYR A 77 13.19 -4.63 -12.44
CA TYR A 77 12.71 -4.73 -11.06
C TYR A 77 12.03 -6.04 -10.71
N SER A 78 11.98 -7.01 -11.62
CA SER A 78 11.24 -8.27 -11.37
C SER A 78 11.70 -9.01 -10.12
N SER A 79 13.00 -8.97 -9.81
CA SER A 79 13.53 -9.65 -8.63
C SER A 79 12.98 -9.09 -7.32
N GLN A 80 12.42 -7.89 -7.33
CA GLN A 80 11.90 -7.21 -6.15
C GLN A 80 10.38 -7.01 -6.21
N MET A 81 9.72 -7.67 -7.14
CA MET A 81 8.26 -7.61 -7.27
C MET A 81 7.56 -8.76 -6.56
N CYS A 82 8.23 -9.88 -6.36
CA CYS A 82 7.66 -11.09 -5.72
C CYS A 82 6.35 -11.55 -6.38
N ILE A 83 6.31 -11.53 -7.70
CA ILE A 83 5.17 -11.97 -8.48
C ILE A 83 5.70 -12.87 -9.60
N SER A 84 5.00 -13.96 -9.92
CA SER A 84 5.42 -14.82 -11.02
C SER A 84 5.28 -14.09 -12.35
N LYS A 85 6.12 -14.47 -13.32
CA LYS A 85 6.07 -13.85 -14.65
C LYS A 85 4.71 -14.07 -15.31
N ALA A 86 4.11 -15.24 -15.14
CA ALA A 86 2.81 -15.54 -15.72
C ALA A 86 1.71 -14.64 -15.17
N ILE A 87 1.69 -14.46 -13.83
CA ILE A 87 0.72 -13.58 -13.19
C ILE A 87 0.99 -12.13 -13.59
N TYR A 88 2.24 -11.72 -13.59
CA TYR A 88 2.62 -10.36 -14.00
C TYR A 88 2.15 -10.08 -15.44
N ASN A 89 2.46 -10.96 -16.38
CA ASN A 89 2.08 -10.78 -17.78
C ASN A 89 0.57 -10.67 -17.95
N SER A 90 -0.19 -11.49 -17.24
CA SER A 90 -1.64 -11.41 -17.26
C SER A 90 -2.15 -10.08 -16.69
N TYR A 91 -1.55 -9.64 -15.61
CA TYR A 91 -1.96 -8.41 -14.91
C TYR A 91 -1.72 -7.16 -15.75
N VAL A 92 -0.58 -7.09 -16.44
CA VAL A 92 -0.20 -5.90 -17.23
C VAL A 92 -0.59 -6.01 -18.69
N GLN A 93 -1.33 -7.03 -19.07
CA GLN A 93 -1.72 -7.29 -20.47
C GLN A 93 -2.39 -6.07 -21.08
N ASN A 94 -1.96 -5.72 -22.30
CA ASN A 94 -2.50 -4.59 -23.08
C ASN A 94 -2.25 -3.21 -22.46
N LYS A 95 -1.35 -3.12 -21.47
CA LYS A 95 -0.95 -1.82 -20.92
C LYS A 95 0.32 -1.35 -21.59
N LYS A 96 0.34 -0.08 -21.95
CA LYS A 96 1.56 0.57 -22.48
C LYS A 96 2.45 1.05 -21.35
N GLU A 97 1.84 1.41 -20.23
CA GLU A 97 2.51 1.95 -19.08
C GLU A 97 1.83 1.45 -17.81
N ILE A 98 2.62 1.15 -16.80
CA ILE A 98 2.14 0.76 -15.49
C ILE A 98 2.75 1.65 -14.42
N CYS A 99 2.25 1.53 -13.22
CA CYS A 99 2.70 2.30 -12.07
C CYS A 99 3.38 1.35 -11.09
N LEU A 100 4.62 1.64 -10.73
CA LEU A 100 5.33 0.92 -9.67
C LEU A 100 5.43 1.80 -8.45
N LEU A 101 4.96 1.30 -7.33
CA LEU A 101 5.15 1.96 -6.04
C LEU A 101 6.37 1.35 -5.38
N LYS A 102 7.44 2.13 -5.25
CA LYS A 102 8.63 1.70 -4.52
C LYS A 102 8.42 1.99 -3.05
N LEU A 103 8.53 0.96 -2.23
CA LEU A 103 8.24 1.04 -0.80
C LEU A 103 9.52 0.99 0.02
N LYS A 104 9.51 1.68 1.15
CA LYS A 104 10.61 1.67 2.12
C LYS A 104 10.05 1.76 3.54
N ASN A 105 10.93 1.59 4.53
CA ASN A 105 10.61 1.76 5.96
C ASN A 105 9.36 0.99 6.37
N VAL A 106 9.28 -0.26 5.96
CA VAL A 106 8.16 -1.14 6.27
C VAL A 106 8.22 -1.54 7.74
N LYS A 107 7.09 -1.45 8.42
CA LYS A 107 6.99 -1.82 9.84
C LYS A 107 5.68 -2.51 10.14
N LYS A 108 5.76 -3.51 11.01
CA LYS A 108 4.57 -4.08 11.66
C LYS A 108 4.14 -3.15 12.77
N THR A 109 2.84 -3.03 12.96
CA THR A 109 2.28 -2.24 14.08
C THR A 109 2.29 -3.07 15.36
N ASN A 110 2.18 -2.41 16.51
CA ASN A 110 2.12 -3.11 17.79
C ASN A 110 0.80 -3.84 17.99
N LYS A 111 -0.25 -3.33 17.38
CA LYS A 111 -1.60 -3.89 17.44
C LYS A 111 -2.12 -4.03 16.03
N LYS A 112 -3.20 -4.80 15.84
CA LYS A 112 -3.87 -4.85 14.55
C LYS A 112 -5.32 -4.43 14.70
N ILE A 113 -5.91 -3.97 13.60
CA ILE A 113 -7.33 -3.68 13.56
C ILE A 113 -7.97 -4.50 12.44
N THR A 114 -8.97 -5.27 12.78
CA THR A 114 -9.68 -6.12 11.81
C THR A 114 -10.74 -5.33 11.08
N LEU A 115 -11.19 -5.86 9.94
CA LEU A 115 -12.32 -5.27 9.21
C LEU A 115 -13.55 -5.15 10.10
N LYS A 116 -13.80 -6.17 10.90
CA LYS A 116 -14.93 -6.16 11.84
C LYS A 116 -14.84 -4.99 12.81
N GLU A 117 -13.64 -4.77 13.38
CA GLU A 117 -13.40 -3.66 14.29
C GLU A 117 -13.49 -2.30 13.58
N LEU A 118 -12.98 -2.21 12.35
CA LEU A 118 -13.09 -0.98 11.55
C LEU A 118 -14.54 -0.63 11.28
N ARG A 119 -15.36 -1.62 10.92
CA ARG A 119 -16.79 -1.41 10.66
C ARG A 119 -17.56 -1.01 11.92
N LYS A 120 -17.11 -1.48 13.07
CA LYS A 120 -17.74 -1.13 14.35
C LYS A 120 -17.38 0.29 14.78
N LYS A 121 -16.11 0.68 14.59
CA LYS A 121 -15.63 2.01 15.02
C LYS A 121 -15.97 3.11 14.02
N ILE A 122 -15.99 2.80 12.75
CA ILE A 122 -16.13 3.79 11.66
C ILE A 122 -17.12 3.27 10.64
N PRO A 123 -18.40 3.13 11.03
CA PRO A 123 -19.44 2.65 10.09
C PRO A 123 -19.82 3.75 9.10
N PRO A 124 -20.11 3.43 7.84
CA PRO A 124 -19.86 2.12 7.21
C PRO A 124 -18.47 2.08 6.58
N PHE A 125 -17.52 1.41 7.17
CA PHE A 125 -16.19 1.28 6.57
C PHE A 125 -16.22 0.23 5.44
N PHE A 126 -15.69 0.61 4.27
CA PHE A 126 -15.48 -0.30 3.15
C PHE A 126 -14.00 -0.29 2.81
N PRO A 127 -13.36 -1.47 2.74
CA PRO A 127 -11.97 -1.52 2.27
C PRO A 127 -11.89 -0.91 0.87
N PRO A 128 -10.87 -0.10 0.57
CA PRO A 128 -10.77 0.47 -0.76
C PRO A 128 -10.52 -0.62 -1.79
N GLN A 129 -11.13 -0.50 -2.96
CA GLN A 129 -10.89 -1.42 -4.06
C GLN A 129 -9.46 -1.25 -4.59
N PHE A 130 -8.96 -0.01 -4.60
CA PHE A 130 -7.61 0.32 -5.03
C PHE A 130 -6.85 0.97 -3.88
N PHE A 131 -7.14 2.23 -3.60
CA PHE A 131 -6.53 2.94 -2.48
C PHE A 131 -7.48 4.03 -2.01
N LYS A 132 -7.24 4.53 -0.79
CA LYS A 132 -8.01 5.63 -0.21
C LYS A 132 -7.05 6.60 0.46
N LYS A 133 -7.05 7.84 -0.01
CA LYS A 133 -6.33 8.92 0.65
C LYS A 133 -7.11 9.35 1.89
N LEU A 134 -6.41 9.53 3.00
CA LEU A 134 -7.02 9.92 4.27
C LEU A 134 -6.81 11.40 4.52
N ASN A 135 -7.89 12.10 4.88
CA ASN A 135 -7.78 13.47 5.34
C ASN A 135 -7.27 13.49 6.78
N PRO A 136 -6.49 14.53 7.16
CA PRO A 136 -5.91 14.59 8.51
C PRO A 136 -6.93 14.50 9.64
N ASN A 137 -8.18 14.89 9.39
CA ASN A 137 -9.24 14.92 10.41
C ASN A 137 -10.13 13.69 10.42
N GLU A 138 -9.87 12.68 9.57
CA GLU A 138 -10.70 11.49 9.55
C GLU A 138 -10.48 10.63 10.79
N GLU A 139 -11.57 10.10 11.33
CA GLU A 139 -11.52 9.23 12.51
C GLU A 139 -10.67 7.98 12.28
N ILE A 140 -10.69 7.46 11.06
CA ILE A 140 -9.91 6.26 10.73
C ILE A 140 -8.42 6.48 10.95
N LEU A 141 -7.91 7.67 10.69
CA LEU A 141 -6.50 7.97 10.89
C LEU A 141 -6.14 7.84 12.37
N GLN A 142 -7.00 8.31 13.26
CA GLN A 142 -6.79 8.16 14.69
C GLN A 142 -6.76 6.67 15.10
N ALA A 143 -7.68 5.88 14.53
CA ALA A 143 -7.72 4.45 14.80
C ALA A 143 -6.43 3.76 14.34
N LEU A 144 -5.91 4.15 13.18
CA LEU A 144 -4.66 3.60 12.64
C LEU A 144 -3.45 4.00 13.49
N GLU A 145 -3.38 5.26 13.90
CA GLU A 145 -2.27 5.74 14.73
C GLU A 145 -2.27 5.04 16.09
N ASN A 146 -3.42 4.67 16.62
CA ASN A 146 -3.50 3.91 17.85
C ASN A 146 -2.84 2.52 17.75
N LEU A 147 -2.67 2.00 16.54
CA LEU A 147 -1.98 0.72 16.33
C LEU A 147 -0.49 0.81 16.65
N LEU A 148 0.06 2.02 16.69
CA LEU A 148 1.48 2.26 16.95
C LEU A 148 1.81 2.31 18.46
N LYS A 149 0.80 2.35 19.31
CA LYS A 149 0.97 2.49 20.76
C LYS A 149 1.19 1.19 21.50
#